data_5cc735dea912072cd43e34e9024289b6
#
_entry.id   5cc735dea912072cd43e34e9024289b6
#
_cell.length_a   1.000
_cell.length_b   1.000
_cell.length_c   1.000
_cell.angle_alpha   90.00
_cell.angle_beta   90.00
_cell.angle_gamma   90.00
#
_symmetry.space_group_name_H-M   'P 1'
#
loop_
_entity.id
_entity.type
_entity.pdbx_description
1 polymer ?
#
loop_
_entity_poly.entity_id
_entity_poly.type
_entity_poly.pdbx_seq_one_letter_code
_entity_poly.pdbx_strand_id
1 'polypeptide(L)'
;MPTIHSGLWIGIFVIDTGMIVLGDHYILILNGTQKVSARLNIDNSYMARALELAQQAAKDGEVPVGAVVVKDGEVIGEGYNQPISGTDPTAHAEIVAMRNAATFLNNYRLTDCDLYVTIEPCTMCVGAMVHARIKRIVFGALEPRAGALQSQLQLMDGDYYNHSIDWHGGVLADQCGAVMRDFFREKRK
;
A
#
# COMPACT_ATOMS: atom_id res chain seq x y z
N MET A 1 39.08 37.94 -37.22
CA MET A 1 38.50 37.89 -35.84
C MET A 1 37.56 36.72 -35.78
N PRO A 2 37.88 35.64 -35.08
CA PRO A 2 36.95 34.52 -34.88
C PRO A 2 36.14 34.75 -33.61
N THR A 3 34.84 34.62 -33.74
CA THR A 3 33.85 34.65 -32.65
C THR A 3 33.97 33.40 -31.77
N ILE A 4 34.18 33.61 -30.49
CA ILE A 4 34.25 32.58 -29.47
C ILE A 4 32.80 32.22 -29.09
N HIS A 5 32.33 30.99 -29.43
CA HIS A 5 31.12 30.42 -28.86
C HIS A 5 31.46 29.87 -27.45
N SER A 6 30.90 30.52 -26.43
CA SER A 6 30.93 30.04 -25.05
C SER A 6 29.99 28.84 -24.91
N GLY A 7 30.52 27.65 -25.11
CA GLY A 7 29.82 26.41 -24.76
C GLY A 7 29.83 26.25 -23.25
N LEU A 8 28.64 26.22 -22.66
CA LEU A 8 28.45 25.90 -21.24
C LEU A 8 28.79 24.42 -21.05
N TRP A 9 29.96 24.11 -20.49
CA TRP A 9 30.31 22.75 -20.08
C TRP A 9 29.62 22.47 -18.74
N ILE A 10 28.54 21.71 -18.78
CA ILE A 10 27.96 21.13 -17.56
C ILE A 10 28.86 19.98 -17.16
N GLY A 11 29.75 20.21 -16.20
CA GLY A 11 30.56 19.17 -15.63
C GLY A 11 29.71 18.22 -14.78
N ILE A 12 29.57 16.97 -15.21
CA ILE A 12 28.97 15.90 -14.40
C ILE A 12 30.09 15.36 -13.52
N PHE A 13 30.09 15.67 -12.24
CA PHE A 13 30.97 15.04 -11.25
C PHE A 13 30.22 13.89 -10.57
N VAL A 14 30.65 12.67 -10.80
CA VAL A 14 30.22 11.49 -10.03
C VAL A 14 31.17 11.35 -8.86
N ILE A 15 30.70 11.60 -7.66
CA ILE A 15 31.46 11.29 -6.45
C ILE A 15 31.07 9.89 -5.98
N ASP A 16 32.01 9.18 -5.39
CA ASP A 16 31.97 7.76 -5.00
C ASP A 16 30.77 7.37 -4.06
N THR A 17 29.96 8.35 -3.66
CA THR A 17 28.79 8.21 -2.80
C THR A 17 27.46 8.11 -3.55
N GLY A 18 27.45 8.00 -4.88
CA GLY A 18 26.21 7.89 -5.68
C GLY A 18 25.41 9.19 -5.78
N MET A 19 26.08 10.34 -5.68
CA MET A 19 25.47 11.67 -5.81
C MET A 19 25.91 12.34 -7.12
N ILE A 20 24.96 12.84 -7.90
CA ILE A 20 25.23 13.70 -9.07
C ILE A 20 24.94 15.15 -8.69
N VAL A 21 25.88 16.03 -9.00
CA VAL A 21 25.73 17.49 -8.84
C VAL A 21 25.45 18.09 -10.20
N LEU A 22 24.32 18.77 -10.35
CA LEU A 22 23.94 19.54 -11.54
C LEU A 22 23.73 21.01 -11.13
N GLY A 23 24.75 21.83 -11.27
CA GLY A 23 24.72 23.22 -10.79
C GLY A 23 24.53 23.26 -9.27
N ASP A 24 23.57 24.02 -8.79
CA ASP A 24 23.24 24.14 -7.35
C ASP A 24 22.29 23.04 -6.83
N HIS A 25 21.99 22.00 -7.65
CA HIS A 25 21.10 20.92 -7.29
C HIS A 25 21.86 19.62 -7.07
N TYR A 26 21.54 18.92 -5.96
CA TYR A 26 22.08 17.62 -5.61
C TYR A 26 21.05 16.54 -5.91
N ILE A 27 21.36 15.58 -6.79
CA ILE A 27 20.52 14.43 -7.07
C ILE A 27 21.17 13.20 -6.44
N LEU A 28 20.52 12.64 -5.42
CA LEU A 28 20.95 11.38 -4.81
C LEU A 28 20.52 10.21 -5.72
N ILE A 29 21.48 9.51 -6.32
CA ILE A 29 21.22 8.26 -7.05
C ILE A 29 21.40 7.10 -6.10
N LEU A 30 20.28 6.54 -5.66
CA LEU A 30 20.27 5.32 -4.86
C LEU A 30 20.65 4.14 -5.76
N ASN A 31 21.61 3.31 -5.31
CA ASN A 31 21.89 2.01 -5.93
C ASN A 31 20.72 1.04 -5.68
N GLY A 32 20.72 -0.13 -6.34
CA GLY A 32 19.61 -1.10 -6.23
C GLY A 32 19.29 -1.47 -4.78
N THR A 33 20.28 -1.72 -3.95
CA THR A 33 20.13 -2.08 -2.53
C THR A 33 19.53 -0.94 -1.71
N GLN A 34 19.98 0.30 -1.93
CA GLN A 34 19.45 1.47 -1.24
C GLN A 34 18.00 1.77 -1.66
N LYS A 35 17.65 1.57 -2.93
CA LYS A 35 16.27 1.70 -3.42
C LYS A 35 15.33 0.68 -2.77
N VAL A 36 15.76 -0.58 -2.65
CA VAL A 36 15.00 -1.63 -1.96
C VAL A 36 14.81 -1.30 -0.49
N SER A 37 15.88 -0.90 0.21
CA SER A 37 15.79 -0.51 1.63
C SER A 37 14.89 0.71 1.85
N ALA A 38 14.99 1.73 1.01
CA ALA A 38 14.12 2.91 1.08
C ALA A 38 12.64 2.54 0.86
N ARG A 39 12.35 1.66 -0.11
CA ARG A 39 10.98 1.20 -0.38
C ARG A 39 10.41 0.40 0.79
N LEU A 40 11.18 -0.51 1.39
CA LEU A 40 10.77 -1.27 2.56
C LEU A 40 10.44 -0.35 3.75
N ASN A 41 11.23 0.69 3.98
CA ASN A 41 10.95 1.66 5.03
C ASN A 41 9.65 2.43 4.80
N ILE A 42 9.37 2.79 3.55
CA ILE A 42 8.12 3.45 3.15
C ILE A 42 6.94 2.50 3.33
N ASP A 43 7.04 1.27 2.85
CA ASP A 43 5.98 0.26 3.00
C ASP A 43 5.68 -0.02 4.48
N ASN A 44 6.72 -0.09 5.32
CA ASN A 44 6.56 -0.23 6.77
C ASN A 44 5.80 0.94 7.40
N SER A 45 6.04 2.18 6.96
CA SER A 45 5.37 3.36 7.53
C SER A 45 3.86 3.38 7.21
N TYR A 46 3.47 3.04 5.99
CA TYR A 46 2.05 2.95 5.62
C TYR A 46 1.36 1.74 6.26
N MET A 47 2.06 0.62 6.40
CA MET A 47 1.52 -0.53 7.11
C MET A 47 1.36 -0.26 8.61
N ALA A 48 2.26 0.51 9.22
CA ALA A 48 2.10 0.96 10.61
C ALA A 48 0.84 1.81 10.77
N ARG A 49 0.54 2.70 9.81
CA ARG A 49 -0.71 3.48 9.82
C ARG A 49 -1.94 2.56 9.67
N ALA A 50 -1.90 1.57 8.80
CA ALA A 50 -2.96 0.58 8.67
C ALA A 50 -3.16 -0.22 9.98
N LEU A 51 -2.08 -0.54 10.71
CA LEU A 51 -2.16 -1.18 12.03
C LEU A 51 -2.86 -0.32 13.09
N GLU A 52 -2.64 0.99 13.10
CA GLU A 52 -3.37 1.90 14.00
C GLU A 52 -4.89 1.85 13.72
N LEU A 53 -5.28 1.81 12.45
CA LEU A 53 -6.67 1.67 12.04
C LEU A 53 -7.25 0.30 12.43
N ALA A 54 -6.48 -0.78 12.30
CA ALA A 54 -6.87 -2.10 12.78
C ALA A 54 -7.10 -2.13 14.30
N GLN A 55 -6.27 -1.44 15.08
CA GLN A 55 -6.46 -1.29 16.52
C GLN A 55 -7.72 -0.49 16.86
N GLN A 56 -8.08 0.50 16.02
CA GLN A 56 -9.34 1.23 16.17
C GLN A 56 -10.53 0.29 15.92
N ALA A 57 -10.50 -0.52 14.84
CA ALA A 57 -11.53 -1.54 14.59
C ALA A 57 -11.74 -2.45 15.81
N ALA A 58 -10.64 -2.93 16.42
CA ALA A 58 -10.71 -3.77 17.63
C ALA A 58 -11.43 -3.08 18.79
N LYS A 59 -11.14 -1.78 19.03
CA LYS A 59 -11.80 -0.98 20.09
C LYS A 59 -13.30 -0.83 19.84
N ASP A 60 -13.69 -0.71 18.57
CA ASP A 60 -15.09 -0.60 18.15
C ASP A 60 -15.80 -1.96 18.09
N GLY A 61 -15.10 -3.05 18.47
CA GLY A 61 -15.64 -4.41 18.51
C GLY A 61 -15.67 -5.13 17.16
N GLU A 62 -15.12 -4.51 16.13
CA GLU A 62 -14.97 -5.05 14.78
C GLU A 62 -13.73 -5.96 14.65
N VAL A 63 -13.73 -6.82 13.64
CA VAL A 63 -12.52 -7.60 13.31
C VAL A 63 -11.38 -6.64 12.95
N PRO A 64 -10.19 -6.75 13.57
CA PRO A 64 -9.14 -5.73 13.50
C PRO A 64 -8.38 -5.77 12.17
N VAL A 65 -8.98 -5.19 11.16
CA VAL A 65 -8.36 -4.94 9.85
C VAL A 65 -8.36 -3.43 9.58
N GLY A 66 -7.24 -2.93 9.13
CA GLY A 66 -7.08 -1.54 8.71
C GLY A 66 -6.41 -1.46 7.36
N ALA A 67 -6.76 -0.44 6.58
CA ALA A 67 -6.22 -0.21 5.25
C ALA A 67 -6.00 1.27 4.97
N VAL A 68 -4.98 1.57 4.15
CA VAL A 68 -4.72 2.91 3.61
C VAL A 68 -4.49 2.85 2.11
N VAL A 69 -4.95 3.88 1.39
CA VAL A 69 -4.70 4.09 -0.03
C VAL A 69 -3.74 5.26 -0.18
N VAL A 70 -2.66 5.05 -0.91
CA VAL A 70 -1.56 6.01 -1.10
C VAL A 70 -1.42 6.36 -2.57
N LYS A 71 -1.28 7.65 -2.87
CA LYS A 71 -0.96 8.17 -4.20
C LYS A 71 0.13 9.23 -4.08
N ASP A 72 1.17 9.13 -4.92
CA ASP A 72 2.28 10.08 -4.97
C ASP A 72 2.94 10.35 -3.60
N GLY A 73 2.97 9.33 -2.72
CA GLY A 73 3.52 9.42 -1.37
C GLY A 73 2.57 9.99 -0.30
N GLU A 74 1.35 10.35 -0.66
CA GLU A 74 0.32 10.88 0.24
C GLU A 74 -0.76 9.84 0.52
N VAL A 75 -1.21 9.73 1.79
CA VAL A 75 -2.38 8.93 2.17
C VAL A 75 -3.63 9.69 1.78
N ILE A 76 -4.38 9.18 0.80
CA ILE A 76 -5.59 9.80 0.26
C ILE A 76 -6.88 9.11 0.70
N GLY A 77 -6.79 7.96 1.35
CA GLY A 77 -7.94 7.24 1.89
C GLY A 77 -7.54 6.27 2.97
N GLU A 78 -8.29 6.23 4.03
CA GLU A 78 -8.10 5.36 5.18
C GLU A 78 -9.39 4.62 5.49
N GLY A 79 -9.29 3.41 6.03
CA GLY A 79 -10.44 2.63 6.44
C GLY A 79 -10.07 1.53 7.42
N TYR A 80 -11.04 1.12 8.20
CA TYR A 80 -10.98 -0.08 9.03
C TYR A 80 -12.31 -0.83 8.92
N ASN A 81 -12.34 -2.08 9.30
CA ASN A 81 -13.56 -2.88 9.24
C ASN A 81 -14.70 -2.24 10.03
N GLN A 82 -15.86 -2.14 9.38
CA GLN A 82 -17.09 -1.57 9.95
C GLN A 82 -18.36 -2.36 9.56
N PRO A 83 -18.32 -3.69 9.33
CA PRO A 83 -19.52 -4.43 8.94
C PRO A 83 -20.64 -4.36 9.99
N ILE A 84 -20.30 -4.44 11.26
CA ILE A 84 -21.28 -4.44 12.37
C ILE A 84 -21.79 -3.02 12.59
N SER A 85 -20.91 -2.06 12.82
CA SER A 85 -21.25 -0.67 13.14
C SER A 85 -21.93 0.04 11.99
N GLY A 86 -21.50 -0.24 10.74
CA GLY A 86 -22.08 0.30 9.52
C GLY A 86 -23.31 -0.46 9.00
N THR A 87 -23.63 -1.63 9.57
CA THR A 87 -24.67 -2.54 9.05
C THR A 87 -24.48 -2.80 7.53
N ASP A 88 -23.22 -2.92 7.09
CA ASP A 88 -22.83 -3.13 5.70
C ASP A 88 -21.88 -4.34 5.59
N PRO A 89 -22.34 -5.47 5.02
CA PRO A 89 -21.50 -6.69 4.90
C PRO A 89 -20.28 -6.47 4.00
N THR A 90 -20.24 -5.40 3.24
CA THR A 90 -19.11 -5.06 2.37
C THR A 90 -18.13 -4.06 2.97
N ALA A 91 -18.39 -3.52 4.16
CA ALA A 91 -17.56 -2.51 4.81
C ALA A 91 -16.27 -3.09 5.40
N HIS A 92 -15.51 -3.84 4.59
CA HIS A 92 -14.15 -4.22 4.90
C HIS A 92 -13.22 -3.00 4.82
N ALA A 93 -12.13 -3.03 5.55
CA ALA A 93 -11.17 -1.93 5.63
C ALA A 93 -10.76 -1.40 4.26
N GLU A 94 -10.48 -2.31 3.32
CA GLU A 94 -10.07 -1.99 1.96
C GLU A 94 -11.17 -1.25 1.20
N ILE A 95 -12.43 -1.70 1.34
CA ILE A 95 -13.59 -1.08 0.68
C ILE A 95 -13.80 0.33 1.23
N VAL A 96 -13.72 0.49 2.55
CA VAL A 96 -13.85 1.80 3.22
C VAL A 96 -12.73 2.74 2.76
N ALA A 97 -11.47 2.28 2.77
CA ALA A 97 -10.33 3.08 2.34
C ALA A 97 -10.44 3.50 0.87
N MET A 98 -10.83 2.58 -0.02
CA MET A 98 -11.02 2.89 -1.45
C MET A 98 -12.16 3.88 -1.68
N ARG A 99 -13.28 3.78 -0.95
CA ARG A 99 -14.40 4.76 -1.03
C ARG A 99 -13.93 6.16 -0.63
N ASN A 100 -13.16 6.27 0.46
CA ASN A 100 -12.63 7.54 0.92
C ASN A 100 -11.63 8.12 -0.09
N ALA A 101 -10.72 7.31 -0.63
CA ALA A 101 -9.79 7.72 -1.67
C ALA A 101 -10.50 8.16 -2.96
N ALA A 102 -11.56 7.44 -3.37
CA ALA A 102 -12.36 7.79 -4.53
C ALA A 102 -13.09 9.14 -4.36
N THR A 103 -13.60 9.40 -3.15
CA THR A 103 -14.19 10.68 -2.79
C THR A 103 -13.15 11.80 -2.82
N PHE A 104 -11.96 11.57 -2.24
CA PHE A 104 -10.86 12.54 -2.25
C PHE A 104 -10.44 12.93 -3.67
N LEU A 105 -10.29 11.93 -4.56
CA LEU A 105 -9.91 12.16 -5.96
C LEU A 105 -11.08 12.60 -6.85
N ASN A 106 -12.31 12.58 -6.35
CA ASN A 106 -13.54 12.73 -7.14
C ASN A 106 -13.54 11.79 -8.38
N ASN A 107 -13.02 10.58 -8.20
CA ASN A 107 -12.89 9.59 -9.27
C ASN A 107 -12.95 8.17 -8.68
N TYR A 108 -13.80 7.29 -9.23
CA TYR A 108 -13.86 5.90 -8.81
C TYR A 108 -12.61 5.08 -9.21
N ARG A 109 -11.86 5.55 -10.22
CA ARG A 109 -10.62 4.92 -10.65
C ARG A 109 -9.45 5.44 -9.81
N LEU A 110 -8.82 4.56 -9.09
CA LEU A 110 -7.67 4.82 -8.22
C LEU A 110 -6.36 4.44 -8.93
N THR A 111 -6.21 4.89 -10.17
CA THR A 111 -5.00 4.62 -10.96
C THR A 111 -3.77 5.21 -10.29
N ASP A 112 -2.65 4.46 -10.37
CA ASP A 112 -1.37 4.78 -9.74
C ASP A 112 -1.40 4.84 -8.21
N CYS A 113 -2.46 4.28 -7.60
CA CYS A 113 -2.56 4.15 -6.15
C CYS A 113 -2.01 2.81 -5.66
N ASP A 114 -1.30 2.84 -4.55
CA ASP A 114 -0.93 1.67 -3.76
C ASP A 114 -1.94 1.51 -2.60
N LEU A 115 -2.37 0.27 -2.32
CA LEU A 115 -3.22 -0.04 -1.18
C LEU A 115 -2.46 -0.91 -0.19
N TYR A 116 -2.44 -0.50 1.06
CA TYR A 116 -1.86 -1.24 2.19
C TYR A 116 -2.96 -1.74 3.09
N VAL A 117 -2.89 -3.00 3.51
CA VAL A 117 -3.88 -3.63 4.39
C VAL A 117 -3.21 -4.61 5.35
N THR A 118 -3.68 -4.66 6.58
CA THR A 118 -3.03 -5.45 7.64
C THR A 118 -3.14 -6.96 7.47
N ILE A 119 -4.13 -7.44 6.71
CA ILE A 119 -4.32 -8.86 6.41
C ILE A 119 -4.52 -9.06 4.91
N GLU A 120 -4.18 -10.24 4.41
CA GLU A 120 -4.38 -10.63 3.01
C GLU A 120 -5.85 -10.42 2.59
N PRO A 121 -6.11 -9.69 1.49
CA PRO A 121 -7.46 -9.39 1.04
C PRO A 121 -8.25 -10.62 0.61
N CYS A 122 -9.56 -10.59 0.88
CA CYS A 122 -10.49 -11.61 0.40
C CYS A 122 -10.91 -11.36 -1.07
N THR A 123 -11.62 -12.33 -1.66
CA THR A 123 -12.10 -12.28 -3.06
C THR A 123 -12.90 -11.02 -3.38
N MET A 124 -13.79 -10.58 -2.48
CA MET A 124 -14.60 -9.37 -2.65
C MET A 124 -13.72 -8.13 -2.79
N CYS A 125 -12.74 -7.98 -1.89
CA CYS A 125 -11.85 -6.83 -1.87
C CYS A 125 -10.92 -6.80 -3.08
N VAL A 126 -10.34 -7.94 -3.47
CA VAL A 126 -9.51 -8.04 -4.68
C VAL A 126 -10.33 -7.68 -5.92
N GLY A 127 -11.58 -8.19 -6.05
CA GLY A 127 -12.47 -7.81 -7.13
C GLY A 127 -12.74 -6.30 -7.19
N ALA A 128 -12.97 -5.67 -6.04
CA ALA A 128 -13.16 -4.22 -5.96
C ALA A 128 -11.90 -3.44 -6.35
N MET A 129 -10.71 -3.90 -5.94
CA MET A 129 -9.42 -3.30 -6.31
C MET A 129 -9.17 -3.34 -7.81
N VAL A 130 -9.53 -4.45 -8.47
CA VAL A 130 -9.47 -4.57 -9.94
C VAL A 130 -10.36 -3.54 -10.61
N HIS A 131 -11.62 -3.39 -10.15
CA HIS A 131 -12.54 -2.38 -10.69
C HIS A 131 -12.06 -0.96 -10.44
N ALA A 132 -11.48 -0.70 -9.28
CA ALA A 132 -10.89 0.59 -8.92
C ALA A 132 -9.57 0.89 -9.64
N ARG A 133 -8.96 -0.08 -10.34
CA ARG A 133 -7.66 0.07 -11.02
C ARG A 133 -6.51 0.36 -10.06
N ILE A 134 -6.51 -0.24 -8.88
CA ILE A 134 -5.37 -0.18 -7.96
C ILE A 134 -4.12 -0.71 -8.67
N LYS A 135 -3.01 -0.02 -8.49
CA LYS A 135 -1.74 -0.38 -9.11
C LYS A 135 -1.01 -1.47 -8.33
N ARG A 136 -1.00 -1.36 -7.01
CA ARG A 136 -0.26 -2.29 -6.14
C ARG A 136 -1.01 -2.54 -4.82
N ILE A 137 -0.97 -3.79 -4.36
CA ILE A 137 -1.45 -4.22 -3.05
C ILE A 137 -0.25 -4.61 -2.20
N VAL A 138 -0.20 -4.10 -0.96
CA VAL A 138 0.77 -4.51 0.05
C VAL A 138 -0.01 -5.00 1.26
N PHE A 139 0.19 -6.25 1.66
CA PHE A 139 -0.50 -6.77 2.83
C PHE A 139 0.45 -7.27 3.92
N GLY A 140 -0.04 -7.27 5.17
CA GLY A 140 0.72 -7.70 6.33
C GLY A 140 0.69 -9.22 6.50
N ALA A 141 -0.23 -9.74 7.30
CA ALA A 141 -0.35 -11.15 7.58
C ALA A 141 -1.16 -11.91 6.52
N LEU A 142 -0.90 -13.19 6.37
CA LEU A 142 -1.70 -14.10 5.55
C LEU A 142 -3.10 -14.32 6.15
N GLU A 143 -4.10 -14.55 5.29
CA GLU A 143 -5.45 -14.99 5.67
C GLU A 143 -5.70 -16.44 5.19
N PRO A 144 -5.45 -17.45 6.06
CA PRO A 144 -5.48 -18.85 5.65
C PRO A 144 -6.86 -19.37 5.24
N ARG A 145 -7.95 -18.63 5.52
CA ARG A 145 -9.32 -19.09 5.25
C ARG A 145 -9.95 -18.45 4.02
N ALA A 146 -9.63 -17.19 3.76
CA ALA A 146 -10.30 -16.38 2.73
C ALA A 146 -9.34 -15.55 1.89
N GLY A 147 -8.03 -15.67 2.10
CA GLY A 147 -7.01 -14.93 1.36
C GLY A 147 -7.05 -15.25 -0.13
N ALA A 148 -7.07 -14.23 -0.96
CA ALA A 148 -7.34 -14.36 -2.37
C ALA A 148 -6.15 -14.02 -3.29
N LEU A 149 -4.97 -13.74 -2.72
CA LEU A 149 -3.74 -13.45 -3.47
C LEU A 149 -2.70 -14.56 -3.36
N GLN A 150 -2.61 -15.23 -2.19
CA GLN A 150 -1.58 -16.21 -1.92
C GLN A 150 -2.11 -17.45 -1.18
N SER A 151 -2.99 -17.28 -0.15
CA SER A 151 -3.30 -18.34 0.81
C SER A 151 -4.27 -19.38 0.26
N GLN A 152 -5.42 -19.00 -0.24
CA GLN A 152 -6.46 -19.91 -0.74
C GLN A 152 -6.63 -19.81 -2.25
N LEU A 153 -6.59 -18.61 -2.77
CA LEU A 153 -6.71 -18.33 -4.19
C LEU A 153 -5.50 -17.52 -4.64
N GLN A 154 -5.26 -17.52 -5.93
CA GLN A 154 -4.21 -16.75 -6.61
C GLN A 154 -4.89 -15.97 -7.74
N LEU A 155 -5.78 -15.05 -7.35
CA LEU A 155 -6.65 -14.36 -8.30
C LEU A 155 -5.88 -13.50 -9.31
N MET A 156 -4.65 -13.10 -9.00
CA MET A 156 -3.83 -12.30 -9.92
C MET A 156 -2.99 -13.14 -10.89
N ASP A 157 -2.95 -14.46 -10.73
CA ASP A 157 -2.18 -15.36 -11.62
C ASP A 157 -2.96 -15.73 -12.89
N GLY A 158 -4.26 -15.44 -12.93
CA GLY A 158 -5.12 -15.70 -14.09
C GLY A 158 -5.23 -14.49 -15.03
N ASP A 159 -5.64 -14.75 -16.28
CA ASP A 159 -5.84 -13.75 -17.34
C ASP A 159 -7.30 -13.30 -17.49
N TYR A 160 -8.17 -13.69 -16.55
CA TYR A 160 -9.61 -13.37 -16.58
C TYR A 160 -9.96 -11.95 -16.15
N TYR A 161 -9.02 -11.23 -15.57
CA TYR A 161 -9.18 -9.81 -15.25
C TYR A 161 -8.61 -8.92 -16.36
N ASN A 162 -9.31 -7.83 -16.64
CA ASN A 162 -8.84 -6.81 -17.60
C ASN A 162 -7.87 -5.78 -16.98
N HIS A 163 -7.34 -6.07 -15.78
CA HIS A 163 -6.38 -5.24 -15.06
C HIS A 163 -5.57 -6.15 -14.13
N SER A 164 -4.27 -6.07 -14.24
CA SER A 164 -3.32 -6.76 -13.37
C SER A 164 -2.91 -5.83 -12.23
N ILE A 165 -2.77 -6.37 -11.04
CA ILE A 165 -2.34 -5.65 -9.85
C ILE A 165 -1.06 -6.31 -9.33
N ASP A 166 0.01 -5.54 -9.18
CA ASP A 166 1.19 -6.00 -8.47
C ASP A 166 0.88 -6.19 -6.99
N TRP A 167 1.42 -7.23 -6.36
CA TRP A 167 1.19 -7.41 -4.94
C TRP A 167 2.45 -7.89 -4.19
N HIS A 168 2.49 -7.59 -2.89
CA HIS A 168 3.56 -8.00 -1.99
C HIS A 168 3.00 -8.25 -0.59
N GLY A 169 3.28 -9.42 -0.02
CA GLY A 169 2.86 -9.79 1.34
C GLY A 169 4.03 -9.81 2.33
N GLY A 170 3.69 -9.84 3.62
CA GLY A 170 4.65 -10.03 4.70
C GLY A 170 5.17 -8.74 5.37
N VAL A 171 4.66 -7.58 4.99
CA VAL A 171 5.08 -6.30 5.60
C VAL A 171 4.49 -6.17 7.01
N LEU A 172 5.36 -6.11 8.03
CA LEU A 172 4.99 -6.15 9.45
C LEU A 172 4.07 -7.33 9.83
N ALA A 173 4.25 -8.49 9.16
CA ALA A 173 3.36 -9.65 9.26
C ALA A 173 3.11 -10.12 10.70
N ASP A 174 4.16 -10.18 11.53
CA ASP A 174 4.05 -10.61 12.93
C ASP A 174 3.16 -9.67 13.75
N GLN A 175 3.29 -8.36 13.56
CA GLN A 175 2.49 -7.34 14.24
C GLN A 175 1.03 -7.40 13.77
N CYS A 176 0.80 -7.48 12.47
CA CYS A 176 -0.53 -7.63 11.88
C CYS A 176 -1.22 -8.90 12.36
N GLY A 177 -0.52 -10.03 12.35
CA GLY A 177 -1.04 -11.29 12.83
C GLY A 177 -1.29 -11.29 14.35
N ALA A 178 -0.50 -10.57 15.14
CA ALA A 178 -0.67 -10.46 16.58
C ALA A 178 -2.00 -9.76 16.94
N VAL A 179 -2.31 -8.63 16.32
CA VAL A 179 -3.55 -7.88 16.57
C VAL A 179 -4.77 -8.77 16.31
N MET A 180 -4.76 -9.54 15.23
CA MET A 180 -5.84 -10.47 14.90
C MET A 180 -5.96 -11.62 15.94
N ARG A 181 -4.85 -12.26 16.31
CA ARG A 181 -4.84 -13.34 17.29
C ARG A 181 -5.31 -12.89 18.66
N ASP A 182 -4.89 -11.72 19.10
CA ASP A 182 -5.23 -11.16 20.40
C ASP A 182 -6.72 -10.85 20.50
N PHE A 183 -7.29 -10.23 19.49
CA PHE A 183 -8.73 -9.97 19.40
C PHE A 183 -9.57 -11.25 19.52
N PHE A 184 -9.25 -12.27 18.73
CA PHE A 184 -10.03 -13.53 18.81
C PHE A 184 -9.78 -14.32 20.09
N ARG A 185 -8.63 -14.17 20.74
CA ARG A 185 -8.37 -14.74 22.06
C ARG A 185 -9.25 -14.08 23.13
N GLU A 186 -9.44 -12.77 23.06
CA GLU A 186 -10.32 -12.05 23.98
C GLU A 186 -11.80 -12.38 23.80
N LYS A 187 -12.25 -12.53 22.57
CA LYS A 187 -13.65 -12.88 22.24
C LYS A 187 -14.04 -14.32 22.66
N ARG A 188 -13.07 -15.20 22.94
CA ARG A 188 -13.32 -16.59 23.38
C ARG A 188 -13.35 -16.77 24.89
N LYS A 189 -13.09 -15.72 25.66
CA LYS A 189 -13.25 -15.71 27.13
C LYS A 189 -14.70 -15.39 27.51
#